data_865b5c31568cf90c37157dd234821d12
#
_entry.id   865b5c31568cf90c37157dd234821d12
#
_cell.length_a   1.000
_cell.length_b   1.000
_cell.length_c   1.000
_cell.angle_alpha   90.00
_cell.angle_beta   90.00
_cell.angle_gamma   90.00
#
_symmetry.space_group_name_H-M   'P 1'
#
loop_
_entity.id
_entity.type
_entity.pdbx_description
1 polymer ?
#
loop_
_entity_poly.entity_id
_entity_poly.type
_entity_poly.pdbx_seq_one_letter_code
_entity_poly.pdbx_strand_id
1 'polypeptide(L)'
;MADGSVPLHVTIKFNGWKGDNPNGYRTEKGPHDKFEDGFVKNFVPLAPVEAMTGEPRRLEDPPKAVNNLLRDSFSFVETIYQVEKGGELDKPSEGTNAFVAKRLAMGSQMLLDLWWTAWKKSDS
;
A
#
# COMPACT_ATOMS: atom_id res chain seq x y z
N MET A 1 -2.23 -1.20 -10.05
CA MET A 1 -1.80 -2.12 -8.97
C MET A 1 -1.22 -1.41 -7.76
N ALA A 2 -0.58 -0.26 -7.94
CA ALA A 2 -0.13 0.57 -6.81
C ALA A 2 -1.28 0.90 -5.84
N ASP A 3 -2.43 1.31 -6.37
CA ASP A 3 -3.63 1.61 -5.57
C ASP A 3 -4.08 0.42 -4.71
N GLY A 4 -4.02 -0.80 -5.25
CA GLY A 4 -4.39 -2.01 -4.51
C GLY A 4 -3.45 -2.34 -3.34
N SER A 5 -2.21 -1.86 -3.35
CA SER A 5 -1.24 -2.05 -2.27
C SER A 5 -1.31 -0.96 -1.19
N VAL A 6 -2.03 0.12 -1.43
CA VAL A 6 -2.23 1.21 -0.48
C VAL A 6 -3.42 0.91 0.41
N PRO A 7 -3.23 0.76 1.74
CA PRO A 7 -4.32 0.39 2.65
C PRO A 7 -5.54 1.31 2.58
N LEU A 8 -5.35 2.61 2.43
CA LEU A 8 -6.44 3.58 2.40
C LEU A 8 -7.31 3.50 1.14
N HIS A 9 -6.86 2.84 0.08
CA HIS A 9 -7.65 2.67 -1.15
C HIS A 9 -8.65 1.49 -1.10
N VAL A 10 -8.60 0.67 -0.06
CA VAL A 10 -9.43 -0.54 0.06
C VAL A 10 -10.43 -0.47 1.22
N THR A 11 -10.72 0.71 1.73
CA THR A 11 -11.58 0.92 2.89
C THR A 11 -12.46 2.16 2.76
N ILE A 12 -13.63 2.15 3.42
CA ILE A 12 -14.46 3.36 3.61
C ILE A 12 -13.78 4.38 4.55
N LYS A 13 -12.76 3.97 5.28
CA LYS A 13 -11.95 4.81 6.16
C LYS A 13 -10.77 5.47 5.43
N PHE A 14 -10.90 5.71 4.15
CA PHE A 14 -9.80 6.18 3.30
C PHE A 14 -9.32 7.60 3.67
N ASN A 15 -10.20 8.44 4.19
CA ASN A 15 -9.88 9.83 4.47
C ASN A 15 -10.55 10.35 5.76
N GLY A 16 -10.34 9.65 6.84
CA GLY A 16 -10.89 9.88 8.16
C GLY A 16 -11.55 8.63 8.72
N TRP A 17 -11.32 8.38 10.01
CA TRP A 17 -11.85 7.19 10.67
C TRP A 17 -13.37 7.24 10.73
N LYS A 18 -14.03 6.14 10.44
CA LYS A 18 -15.48 5.94 10.48
C LYS A 18 -15.84 4.88 11.50
N GLY A 19 -16.97 5.07 12.19
CA GLY A 19 -17.45 4.13 13.20
C GLY A 19 -16.80 4.33 14.56
N ASP A 20 -16.89 3.31 15.41
CA ASP A 20 -16.32 3.33 16.76
C ASP A 20 -14.83 3.65 16.72
N ASN A 21 -14.41 4.57 17.60
CA ASN A 21 -13.05 5.12 17.59
C ASN A 21 -12.43 5.10 18.99
N PRO A 22 -12.23 3.90 19.58
CA PRO A 22 -11.68 3.78 20.93
C PRO A 22 -10.23 4.27 21.04
N ASN A 23 -9.48 4.24 19.93
CA ASN A 23 -8.08 4.67 19.88
C ASN A 23 -7.90 6.16 19.52
N GLY A 24 -8.98 6.89 19.27
CA GLY A 24 -8.94 8.33 19.01
C GLY A 24 -8.26 8.73 17.72
N TYR A 25 -8.47 7.95 16.64
CA TYR A 25 -7.93 8.28 15.33
C TYR A 25 -8.65 9.48 14.72
N ARG A 26 -7.97 10.16 13.80
CA ARG A 26 -8.51 11.34 13.13
C ARG A 26 -9.76 10.99 12.32
N THR A 27 -10.87 11.70 12.58
CA THR A 27 -12.14 11.54 11.87
C THR A 27 -12.30 12.49 10.70
N GLU A 28 -11.54 13.59 10.70
CA GLU A 28 -11.57 14.63 9.66
C GLU A 28 -10.77 14.19 8.43
N LYS A 29 -11.07 14.81 7.30
CA LYS A 29 -10.32 14.62 6.05
C LYS A 29 -8.84 14.98 6.23
N GLY A 30 -7.96 14.31 5.53
CA GLY A 30 -6.53 14.59 5.51
C GLY A 30 -5.59 13.39 5.48
N PRO A 31 -5.89 12.24 6.14
CA PRO A 31 -4.96 11.12 6.18
C PRO A 31 -4.54 10.60 4.79
N HIS A 32 -5.46 10.55 3.84
CA HIS A 32 -5.18 10.08 2.48
C HIS A 32 -4.16 10.98 1.77
N ASP A 33 -4.45 12.28 1.69
CA ASP A 33 -3.56 13.24 1.01
C ASP A 33 -2.23 13.35 1.74
N LYS A 34 -2.26 13.33 3.06
CA LYS A 34 -1.06 13.37 3.89
C LYS A 34 -0.17 12.15 3.68
N PHE A 35 -0.77 10.98 3.50
CA PHE A 35 -0.05 9.75 3.22
C PHE A 35 0.54 9.75 1.80
N GLU A 36 -0.28 9.96 0.78
CA GLU A 36 0.17 9.89 -0.61
C GLU A 36 1.02 11.08 -1.04
N ASP A 37 0.50 12.28 -0.90
CA ASP A 37 1.17 13.48 -1.38
C ASP A 37 2.24 13.98 -0.41
N GLY A 38 1.98 13.91 0.87
CA GLY A 38 2.94 14.34 1.87
C GLY A 38 4.04 13.32 2.12
N PHE A 39 3.66 12.12 2.53
CA PHE A 39 4.62 11.10 2.98
C PHE A 39 5.34 10.40 1.82
N VAL A 40 4.59 9.80 0.90
CA VAL A 40 5.17 8.97 -0.16
C VAL A 40 6.10 9.79 -1.05
N LYS A 41 5.67 10.97 -1.48
CA LYS A 41 6.48 11.84 -2.33
C LYS A 41 7.76 12.35 -1.65
N ASN A 42 7.66 12.71 -0.38
CA ASN A 42 8.75 13.40 0.30
C ASN A 42 9.73 12.46 1.01
N PHE A 43 9.29 11.29 1.44
CA PHE A 43 10.07 10.44 2.33
C PHE A 43 10.35 9.02 1.82
N VAL A 44 9.73 8.60 0.72
CA VAL A 44 9.91 7.25 0.19
C VAL A 44 10.70 7.32 -1.13
N PRO A 45 12.01 7.05 -1.10
CA PRO A 45 12.81 7.01 -2.32
C PRO A 45 12.48 5.79 -3.18
N LEU A 46 12.67 5.91 -4.48
CA LEU A 46 12.36 4.86 -5.45
C LEU A 46 13.31 3.64 -5.33
N ALA A 47 14.59 3.87 -5.07
CA ALA A 47 15.59 2.82 -5.06
C ALA A 47 15.29 1.65 -4.10
N PRO A 48 14.90 1.85 -2.84
CA PRO A 48 14.49 0.75 -1.96
C PRO A 48 13.27 -0.01 -2.47
N VAL A 49 12.32 0.67 -3.11
CA VAL A 49 11.13 0.04 -3.71
C VAL A 49 11.54 -0.88 -4.86
N GLU A 50 12.41 -0.40 -5.75
CA GLU A 50 12.94 -1.19 -6.85
C GLU A 50 13.74 -2.40 -6.35
N ALA A 51 14.56 -2.22 -5.31
CA ALA A 51 15.36 -3.30 -4.73
C ALA A 51 14.50 -4.42 -4.13
N MET A 52 13.30 -4.11 -3.62
CA MET A 52 12.36 -5.10 -3.07
C MET A 52 11.46 -5.75 -4.13
N THR A 53 11.43 -5.21 -5.35
CA THR A 53 10.70 -5.81 -6.46
C THR A 53 11.58 -6.89 -7.10
N GLY A 54 11.11 -8.12 -7.09
CA GLY A 54 11.86 -9.28 -7.58
C GLY A 54 11.57 -9.62 -9.04
N GLU A 55 12.01 -10.81 -9.45
CA GLU A 55 11.73 -11.33 -10.77
C GLU A 55 10.24 -11.59 -10.98
N PRO A 56 9.75 -11.48 -12.24
CA PRO A 56 8.34 -11.74 -12.53
C PRO A 56 7.98 -13.21 -12.31
N ARG A 57 6.80 -13.43 -11.80
CA ARG A 57 6.25 -14.77 -11.54
C ARG A 57 4.96 -14.98 -12.29
N ARG A 58 4.76 -16.19 -12.80
CA ARG A 58 3.49 -16.56 -13.41
C ARG A 58 2.45 -16.82 -12.32
N LEU A 59 1.33 -16.14 -12.40
CA LEU A 59 0.20 -16.33 -11.49
C LEU A 59 -0.71 -17.43 -12.04
N GLU A 60 -1.03 -18.40 -11.21
CA GLU A 60 -1.97 -19.49 -11.58
C GLU A 60 -3.42 -18.97 -11.62
N ASP A 61 -3.77 -18.13 -10.67
CA ASP A 61 -5.10 -17.52 -10.54
C ASP A 61 -4.96 -16.01 -10.30
N PRO A 62 -4.84 -15.20 -11.38
CA PRO A 62 -4.67 -13.75 -11.25
C PRO A 62 -5.75 -13.05 -10.43
N PRO A 63 -7.07 -13.31 -10.60
CA PRO A 63 -8.09 -12.69 -9.76
C PRO A 63 -7.90 -12.97 -8.27
N LYS A 64 -7.56 -14.20 -7.91
CA LYS A 64 -7.29 -14.58 -6.52
C LYS A 64 -6.05 -13.85 -5.97
N ALA A 65 -5.00 -13.74 -6.76
CA ALA A 65 -3.79 -13.01 -6.36
C ALA A 65 -4.08 -11.53 -6.08
N VAL A 66 -4.86 -10.87 -6.93
CA VAL A 66 -5.30 -9.48 -6.74
C VAL A 66 -6.16 -9.36 -5.47
N ASN A 67 -7.13 -10.24 -5.28
CA ASN A 67 -7.97 -10.24 -4.08
C ASN A 67 -7.16 -10.43 -2.80
N ASN A 68 -6.14 -11.28 -2.83
CA ASN A 68 -5.24 -11.46 -1.69
C ASN A 68 -4.45 -10.19 -1.39
N LEU A 69 -3.97 -9.47 -2.41
CA LEU A 69 -3.31 -8.18 -2.24
C LEU A 69 -4.25 -7.16 -1.59
N LEU A 70 -5.50 -7.07 -2.05
CA LEU A 70 -6.50 -6.15 -1.49
C LEU A 70 -6.81 -6.46 -0.03
N ARG A 71 -6.97 -7.72 0.32
CA ARG A 71 -7.20 -8.16 1.71
C ARG A 71 -5.99 -7.86 2.60
N ASP A 72 -4.80 -8.10 2.11
CA ASP A 72 -3.56 -7.77 2.81
C ASP A 72 -3.47 -6.26 3.05
N SER A 73 -3.74 -5.45 2.04
CA SER A 73 -3.79 -3.98 2.16
C SER A 73 -4.83 -3.53 3.20
N PHE A 74 -6.01 -4.14 3.21
CA PHE A 74 -7.06 -3.83 4.18
C PHE A 74 -6.61 -4.11 5.62
N SER A 75 -5.82 -5.15 5.85
CA SER A 75 -5.30 -5.47 7.18
C SER A 75 -4.39 -4.39 7.78
N PHE A 76 -3.83 -3.50 6.95
CA PHE A 76 -2.95 -2.41 7.37
C PHE A 76 -3.62 -1.04 7.48
N VAL A 77 -4.95 -0.95 7.30
CA VAL A 77 -5.68 0.33 7.41
C VAL A 77 -5.44 0.98 8.76
N GLU A 78 -5.61 0.25 9.84
CA GLU A 78 -5.42 0.78 11.19
C GLU A 78 -3.95 1.19 11.43
N THR A 79 -3.00 0.47 10.85
CA THR A 79 -1.58 0.82 10.93
C THR A 79 -1.31 2.22 10.39
N ILE A 80 -1.94 2.61 9.28
CA ILE A 80 -1.81 3.97 8.73
C ILE A 80 -2.33 5.01 9.71
N TYR A 81 -3.46 4.75 10.37
CA TYR A 81 -4.02 5.66 11.36
C TYR A 81 -3.16 5.75 12.64
N GLN A 82 -2.54 4.65 13.04
CA GLN A 82 -1.58 4.64 14.15
C GLN A 82 -0.36 5.50 13.82
N VAL A 83 0.17 5.35 12.62
CA VAL A 83 1.31 6.13 12.10
C VAL A 83 0.95 7.63 12.03
N GLU A 84 -0.23 7.96 11.53
CA GLU A 84 -0.71 9.34 11.48
C GLU A 84 -0.85 9.95 12.88
N LYS A 85 -1.49 9.24 13.79
CA LYS A 85 -1.68 9.68 15.18
C LYS A 85 -0.34 9.90 15.91
N GLY A 86 0.66 9.07 15.62
CA GLY A 86 2.02 9.21 16.16
C GLY A 86 2.84 10.35 15.55
N GLY A 87 2.31 11.04 14.53
CA GLY A 87 3.02 12.12 13.83
C GLY A 87 4.06 11.64 12.83
N GLU A 88 4.14 10.35 12.56
CA GLU A 88 5.16 9.77 11.68
C GLU A 88 4.92 10.03 10.19
N LEU A 89 3.76 10.55 9.80
CA LEU A 89 3.56 11.04 8.43
C LEU A 89 4.28 12.37 8.17
N ASP A 90 4.58 13.12 9.22
CA ASP A 90 5.33 14.38 9.12
C ASP A 90 6.82 14.18 9.44
N LYS A 91 7.13 13.25 10.35
CA LYS A 91 8.49 12.89 10.77
C LYS A 91 8.62 11.37 10.81
N PRO A 92 8.88 10.73 9.67
CA PRO A 92 8.88 9.29 9.58
C PRO A 92 10.03 8.65 10.36
N SER A 93 9.73 7.52 11.01
CA SER A 93 10.75 6.62 11.52
C SER A 93 11.27 5.73 10.37
N GLU A 94 12.42 5.09 10.60
CA GLU A 94 12.98 4.10 9.67
C GLU A 94 12.03 2.93 9.43
N GLY A 95 11.34 2.48 10.50
CA GLY A 95 10.33 1.41 10.41
C GLY A 95 9.13 1.79 9.57
N THR A 96 8.64 3.02 9.70
CA THR A 96 7.52 3.53 8.88
C THR A 96 7.93 3.65 7.41
N ASN A 97 9.11 4.15 7.12
CA ASN A 97 9.64 4.20 5.75
C ASN A 97 9.75 2.80 5.14
N ALA A 98 10.28 1.84 5.88
CA ALA A 98 10.41 0.46 5.43
C ALA A 98 9.03 -0.18 5.16
N PHE A 99 8.07 0.06 6.03
CA PHE A 99 6.69 -0.42 5.85
C PHE A 99 6.06 0.10 4.56
N VAL A 100 6.15 1.41 4.32
CA VAL A 100 5.55 2.03 3.12
C VAL A 100 6.29 1.58 1.85
N ALA A 101 7.61 1.53 1.87
CA ALA A 101 8.41 1.04 0.74
C ALA A 101 8.03 -0.40 0.38
N LYS A 102 7.82 -1.26 1.36
CA LYS A 102 7.35 -2.63 1.16
C LYS A 102 5.97 -2.68 0.51
N ARG A 103 5.02 -1.84 0.95
CA ARG A 103 3.69 -1.76 0.34
C ARG A 103 3.77 -1.37 -1.14
N LEU A 104 4.58 -0.38 -1.48
CA LEU A 104 4.81 0.04 -2.87
C LEU A 104 5.46 -1.06 -3.70
N ALA A 105 6.44 -1.76 -3.14
CA ALA A 105 7.09 -2.89 -3.82
C ALA A 105 6.12 -4.04 -4.09
N MET A 106 5.18 -4.31 -3.19
CA MET A 106 4.14 -5.32 -3.41
C MET A 106 3.21 -4.94 -4.57
N GLY A 107 2.86 -3.66 -4.72
CA GLY A 107 2.10 -3.16 -5.86
C GLY A 107 2.87 -3.32 -7.17
N SER A 108 4.15 -2.96 -7.18
CA SER A 108 5.04 -3.11 -8.34
C SER A 108 5.20 -4.58 -8.74
N GLN A 109 5.40 -5.45 -7.77
CA GLN A 109 5.52 -6.89 -8.00
C GLN A 109 4.23 -7.47 -8.60
N MET A 110 3.07 -7.09 -8.11
CA MET A 110 1.79 -7.54 -8.64
C MET A 110 1.60 -7.11 -10.09
N LEU A 111 1.94 -5.87 -10.44
CA LEU A 111 1.87 -5.37 -11.81
C LEU A 111 2.80 -6.18 -12.73
N LEU A 112 4.02 -6.42 -12.30
CA LEU A 112 5.01 -7.20 -13.04
C LEU A 112 4.53 -8.64 -13.25
N ASP A 113 4.01 -9.28 -12.21
CA ASP A 113 3.50 -10.65 -12.26
C ASP A 113 2.27 -10.78 -13.19
N LEU A 114 1.37 -9.79 -13.17
CA LEU A 114 0.20 -9.75 -14.05
C LEU A 114 0.61 -9.60 -15.52
N TRP A 115 1.52 -8.68 -15.82
CA TRP A 115 2.03 -8.49 -17.19
C TRP A 115 2.76 -9.72 -17.71
N TRP A 116 3.60 -10.31 -16.88
CA TRP A 116 4.32 -11.54 -17.23
C TRP A 116 3.35 -12.70 -17.48
N THR A 117 2.35 -12.88 -16.61
CA THR A 117 1.32 -13.90 -16.75
C THR A 117 0.52 -13.73 -18.04
N ALA A 118 0.10 -12.50 -18.34
CA ALA A 118 -0.64 -12.19 -19.57
C ALA A 118 0.21 -12.44 -20.81
N TRP A 119 1.47 -12.02 -20.80
CA TRP A 119 2.38 -12.24 -21.92
C TRP A 119 2.63 -13.72 -22.15
N LYS A 120 2.94 -14.48 -21.11
CA LYS A 120 3.13 -15.92 -21.22
C LYS A 120 1.89 -16.67 -21.72
N LYS A 121 0.71 -16.19 -21.35
CA LYS A 121 -0.54 -16.75 -21.84
C LYS A 121 -0.78 -16.44 -23.31
N SER A 122 -0.42 -15.24 -23.77
CA SER A 122 -0.59 -14.85 -25.18
C SER A 122 0.39 -15.57 -26.11
N ASP A 123 1.53 -16.03 -25.58
CA ASP A 123 2.61 -16.70 -26.31
C ASP A 123 2.38 -18.22 -26.45
N SER A 124 1.31 -18.72 -25.87
CA SER A 124 0.97 -20.15 -25.90
C SER A 124 -0.02 -20.53 -27.05
#